data_73c2ce7643f05208bbc8df1cb8ac912f
#
_entry.id   73c2ce7643f05208bbc8df1cb8ac912f
#
_cell.length_a   1.000
_cell.length_b   1.000
_cell.length_c   1.000
_cell.angle_alpha   90.00
_cell.angle_beta   90.00
_cell.angle_gamma   90.00
#
_symmetry.space_group_name_H-M   'P 1'
#
loop_
_entity.id
_entity.type
_entity.pdbx_description
1 polymer ?
#
loop_
_entity_poly.entity_id
_entity_poly.type
_entity_poly.pdbx_seq_one_letter_code
_entity_poly.pdbx_strand_id
1 'polypeptide(L)'
;ISVPGGILIKKQAIQYISIVCPKKDDQIRANKMSRIYSVLAGMVVLCSVTLSGCSKDTAAAEQEVPFVMVATPTTSQHELKSYAGDVQARQQTALAFRVAGQVTQRFADVGDQVKAGQVLATLDVKDAQLQLNAARAQLESAQSATKIAQDELQRFKQLLPSNAVSRSQYDAIENQYKTALSNLKQAQSNYDTAKNQTAYNQLIATRNGVITARNIETGQVVAAGQVVYELAIAGEREVVIGVPEQAISEIKVGQTATVTLWSKPEEKFAAIVREISP
;
A
#
# COMPACT_ATOMS: atom_id res chain seq x y z
N ILE A 1 -48.72 15.76 19.73
CA ILE A 1 -48.03 16.91 20.36
C ILE A 1 -46.79 17.18 19.51
N SER A 2 -46.90 18.26 18.73
CA SER A 2 -45.94 18.76 17.76
C SER A 2 -44.83 19.56 18.49
N VAL A 3 -43.56 19.30 18.22
CA VAL A 3 -42.45 20.16 18.62
C VAL A 3 -41.79 20.69 17.33
N PRO A 4 -41.81 21.98 17.07
CA PRO A 4 -41.06 22.58 15.97
C PRO A 4 -39.70 23.03 16.45
N GLY A 5 -38.64 22.72 15.72
CA GLY A 5 -37.27 23.20 16.01
C GLY A 5 -36.20 22.35 15.39
N GLY A 6 -36.27 22.08 14.07
CA GLY A 6 -35.22 21.46 13.32
C GLY A 6 -34.08 22.45 13.06
N ILE A 7 -33.01 22.38 13.83
CA ILE A 7 -31.73 23.00 13.50
C ILE A 7 -31.16 22.21 12.32
N LEU A 8 -31.25 22.81 11.14
CA LEU A 8 -30.55 22.34 9.94
C LEU A 8 -29.03 22.56 10.17
N ILE A 9 -28.37 21.53 10.68
CA ILE A 9 -26.91 21.47 10.61
C ILE A 9 -26.58 21.25 9.13
N LYS A 10 -26.21 22.31 8.43
CA LYS A 10 -25.53 22.19 7.13
C LYS A 10 -24.29 21.34 7.34
N LYS A 11 -24.31 20.08 6.89
CA LYS A 11 -23.09 19.27 6.73
C LYS A 11 -22.19 20.05 5.77
N GLN A 12 -21.17 20.73 6.29
CA GLN A 12 -20.09 21.23 5.45
C GLN A 12 -19.43 20.00 4.82
N ALA A 13 -19.46 19.96 3.50
CA ALA A 13 -18.73 18.94 2.76
C ALA A 13 -17.23 19.16 3.01
N ILE A 14 -16.60 18.20 3.66
CA ILE A 14 -15.13 18.16 3.85
C ILE A 14 -14.60 17.36 2.69
N GLN A 15 -13.77 18.00 1.88
CA GLN A 15 -13.07 17.32 0.78
C GLN A 15 -11.69 16.83 1.27
N TYR A 16 -11.33 15.64 0.87
CA TYR A 16 -10.05 15.03 1.26
C TYR A 16 -8.98 15.28 0.20
N ILE A 17 -7.80 15.65 0.64
CA ILE A 17 -6.62 15.88 -0.21
C ILE A 17 -5.53 14.91 0.19
N SER A 18 -5.02 14.15 -0.78
CA SER A 18 -3.89 13.26 -0.60
C SER A 18 -2.60 13.96 -1.03
N ILE A 19 -1.63 14.02 -0.12
CA ILE A 19 -0.33 14.67 -0.31
C ILE A 19 0.77 13.61 -0.19
N VAL A 20 1.59 13.44 -1.23
CA VAL A 20 2.68 12.45 -1.27
C VAL A 20 3.99 13.07 -0.77
N CYS A 21 4.64 12.41 0.19
CA CYS A 21 5.97 12.74 0.66
C CYS A 21 7.02 11.83 -0.02
N PRO A 22 8.01 12.36 -0.74
CA PRO A 22 9.08 11.55 -1.33
C PRO A 22 10.00 10.96 -0.24
N LYS A 23 10.56 9.80 -0.53
CA LYS A 23 11.45 9.07 0.39
C LYS A 23 12.70 9.89 0.71
N LYS A 24 13.14 9.87 1.97
CA LYS A 24 14.23 10.68 2.55
C LYS A 24 15.61 10.54 1.84
N ASP A 25 15.80 9.53 1.02
CA ASP A 25 17.11 9.22 0.41
C ASP A 25 17.52 10.20 -0.73
N ASP A 26 16.55 10.92 -1.32
CA ASP A 26 16.83 11.87 -2.41
C ASP A 26 17.23 13.28 -1.95
N GLN A 27 17.02 13.62 -0.67
CA GLN A 27 17.31 14.96 -0.12
C GLN A 27 18.81 15.17 0.20
N ILE A 28 19.61 14.12 0.34
CA ILE A 28 21.02 14.25 0.75
C ILE A 28 21.90 14.78 -0.39
N ARG A 29 21.48 14.69 -1.64
CA ARG A 29 22.25 15.20 -2.81
C ARG A 29 22.13 16.71 -3.05
N ALA A 30 21.03 17.34 -2.65
CA ALA A 30 20.79 18.77 -2.91
C ALA A 30 21.54 19.70 -1.93
N ASN A 31 21.88 19.24 -0.71
CA ASN A 31 22.41 20.11 0.36
C ASN A 31 23.94 20.26 0.38
N LYS A 32 24.66 19.60 -0.57
CA LYS A 32 26.14 19.64 -0.61
C LYS A 32 26.71 20.77 -1.49
N MET A 33 25.87 21.48 -2.23
CA MET A 33 26.29 22.54 -3.18
C MET A 33 26.17 23.98 -2.66
N SER A 34 25.48 24.19 -1.53
CA SER A 34 25.20 25.55 -0.98
C SER A 34 26.22 26.07 0.04
N ARG A 35 27.22 25.27 0.44
CA ARG A 35 28.16 25.66 1.52
C ARG A 35 29.49 26.25 1.05
N ILE A 36 29.68 26.53 -0.25
CA ILE A 36 30.97 27.02 -0.77
C ILE A 36 31.01 28.54 -1.00
N TYR A 37 29.89 29.27 -0.91
CA TYR A 37 29.84 30.69 -1.25
C TYR A 37 29.83 31.70 -0.08
N SER A 38 29.92 31.25 1.18
CA SER A 38 29.81 32.16 2.35
C SER A 38 31.10 32.47 3.10
N VAL A 39 32.29 32.21 2.53
CA VAL A 39 33.58 32.44 3.22
C VAL A 39 34.40 33.61 2.63
N LEU A 40 33.93 34.32 1.63
CA LEU A 40 34.75 35.33 0.90
C LEU A 40 34.28 36.78 1.02
N ALA A 41 33.48 37.17 2.02
CA ALA A 41 33.01 38.55 2.18
C ALA A 41 33.21 39.11 3.60
N GLY A 42 34.38 38.89 4.19
CA GLY A 42 34.64 39.32 5.57
C GLY A 42 35.99 40.00 5.81
N MET A 43 36.49 40.84 4.90
CA MET A 43 37.77 41.50 5.15
C MET A 43 37.97 42.78 4.31
N VAL A 44 37.25 43.83 4.58
CA VAL A 44 37.63 45.22 4.29
C VAL A 44 36.65 46.12 5.06
N VAL A 45 37.03 46.74 6.10
CA VAL A 45 36.87 48.14 6.53
C VAL A 45 37.28 48.24 7.99
N LEU A 46 38.55 48.49 8.16
CA LEU A 46 39.10 49.07 9.39
C LEU A 46 40.05 50.18 8.94
N CYS A 47 39.62 51.39 8.92
CA CYS A 47 40.44 52.60 9.09
C CYS A 47 39.60 53.87 8.86
N SER A 48 39.35 54.58 9.88
CA SER A 48 39.64 56.02 9.92
C SER A 48 38.99 56.65 11.14
N VAL A 49 39.91 56.99 12.02
CA VAL A 49 39.68 57.72 13.25
C VAL A 49 39.94 59.20 12.99
N THR A 50 39.25 60.07 13.78
CA THR A 50 39.52 61.42 14.18
C THR A 50 39.18 62.55 13.19
N LEU A 51 38.25 63.44 13.61
CA LEU A 51 38.63 64.79 14.03
C LEU A 51 37.48 65.45 14.76
N SER A 52 37.84 66.04 15.93
CA SER A 52 37.09 66.87 16.86
C SER A 52 36.70 68.21 16.24
N GLY A 53 35.52 68.70 16.60
CA GLY A 53 35.10 70.09 16.36
C GLY A 53 34.00 70.51 17.34
N CYS A 54 34.36 71.13 18.44
CA CYS A 54 33.42 71.84 19.32
C CYS A 54 32.86 73.08 18.62
N SER A 55 31.54 73.23 18.58
CA SER A 55 30.93 74.57 18.58
C SER A 55 29.65 74.53 19.45
N LYS A 56 29.67 75.46 20.38
CA LYS A 56 28.61 75.74 21.31
C LYS A 56 27.76 76.84 20.69
N ASP A 57 26.47 76.61 20.50
CA ASP A 57 25.50 77.67 20.32
C ASP A 57 24.09 77.32 20.75
N THR A 58 23.58 78.06 21.63
CA THR A 58 22.28 78.69 21.82
C THR A 58 21.06 77.75 21.77
N ALA A 59 20.49 77.52 22.94
CA ALA A 59 19.19 76.91 23.16
C ALA A 59 18.07 77.72 22.45
N ALA A 60 17.55 77.17 21.37
CA ALA A 60 16.21 77.47 20.92
C ALA A 60 15.28 76.40 21.56
N ALA A 61 14.19 76.87 22.15
CA ALA A 61 13.19 76.01 22.76
C ALA A 61 12.71 75.01 21.75
N GLU A 62 13.10 73.75 21.92
CA GLU A 62 12.71 72.67 21.14
C GLU A 62 11.22 72.33 21.47
N GLN A 63 10.33 72.67 20.56
CA GLN A 63 8.94 72.13 20.60
C GLN A 63 9.02 70.64 20.59
N GLU A 64 8.65 69.94 21.66
CA GLU A 64 8.50 68.53 21.71
C GLU A 64 7.51 68.10 20.63
N VAL A 65 8.02 67.63 19.52
CA VAL A 65 7.18 66.97 18.47
C VAL A 65 6.68 65.66 19.06
N PRO A 66 5.38 65.47 19.15
CA PRO A 66 4.85 64.21 19.67
C PRO A 66 5.33 63.06 18.78
N PHE A 67 6.00 62.09 19.39
CA PHE A 67 6.39 60.86 18.71
C PHE A 67 5.10 60.08 18.34
N VAL A 68 4.80 60.02 17.06
CA VAL A 68 3.74 59.19 16.53
C VAL A 68 4.37 57.84 16.15
N MET A 69 3.94 56.77 16.81
CA MET A 69 4.31 55.43 16.37
C MET A 69 3.69 55.18 15.00
N VAL A 70 4.48 55.24 13.95
CA VAL A 70 4.08 54.81 12.60
C VAL A 70 4.39 53.34 12.45
N ALA A 71 3.38 52.51 12.48
CA ALA A 71 3.51 51.13 12.05
C ALA A 71 3.32 51.11 10.53
N THR A 72 4.37 50.85 9.79
CA THR A 72 4.26 50.51 8.38
C THR A 72 3.55 49.12 8.29
N PRO A 73 2.40 49.04 7.63
CA PRO A 73 1.80 47.74 7.43
C PRO A 73 2.74 46.90 6.59
N THR A 74 3.33 45.88 7.18
CA THR A 74 4.03 44.83 6.45
C THR A 74 2.95 44.03 5.70
N THR A 75 2.99 44.07 4.39
CA THR A 75 2.17 43.15 3.58
C THR A 75 2.53 41.76 4.02
N SER A 76 1.61 41.04 4.64
CA SER A 76 1.82 39.65 5.01
C SER A 76 2.07 38.88 3.73
N GLN A 77 3.33 38.53 3.50
CA GLN A 77 3.68 37.62 2.39
C GLN A 77 3.02 36.30 2.67
N HIS A 78 2.03 35.98 1.87
CA HIS A 78 1.30 34.71 1.82
C HIS A 78 0.90 34.16 3.20
N GLU A 79 -0.36 34.32 3.55
CA GLU A 79 -0.96 33.65 4.69
C GLU A 79 -0.82 32.14 4.48
N LEU A 80 0.12 31.52 5.21
CA LEU A 80 0.32 30.08 5.16
C LEU A 80 -0.88 29.39 5.80
N LYS A 81 -1.79 28.88 4.98
CA LYS A 81 -2.91 28.08 5.47
C LYS A 81 -2.39 26.74 5.95
N SER A 82 -2.72 26.39 7.19
CA SER A 82 -2.34 25.12 7.81
C SER A 82 -3.57 24.24 7.99
N TYR A 83 -3.44 22.97 7.63
CA TYR A 83 -4.48 21.95 7.76
C TYR A 83 -3.93 20.76 8.53
N ALA A 84 -4.73 20.23 9.47
CA ALA A 84 -4.42 18.99 10.15
C ALA A 84 -4.69 17.80 9.22
N GLY A 85 -3.87 16.75 9.32
CA GLY A 85 -4.04 15.56 8.51
C GLY A 85 -3.37 14.33 9.11
N ASP A 86 -3.73 13.17 8.58
CA ASP A 86 -3.25 11.87 9.00
C ASP A 86 -2.23 11.31 8.01
N VAL A 87 -1.08 10.86 8.53
CA VAL A 87 -0.05 10.21 7.72
C VAL A 87 -0.41 8.75 7.50
N GLN A 88 -0.56 8.36 6.24
CA GLN A 88 -0.90 6.99 5.84
C GLN A 88 0.14 6.42 4.90
N ALA A 89 0.15 5.09 4.78
CA ALA A 89 0.85 4.45 3.68
C ALA A 89 0.09 4.75 2.38
N ARG A 90 0.79 5.13 1.33
CA ARG A 90 0.19 5.38 0.01
C ARG A 90 -0.54 4.16 -0.55
N GLN A 91 -0.06 2.97 -0.25
CA GLN A 91 -0.68 1.72 -0.66
C GLN A 91 -1.04 0.89 0.57
N GLN A 92 -2.31 0.60 0.70
CA GLN A 92 -2.84 -0.32 1.71
C GLN A 92 -3.55 -1.46 1.00
N THR A 93 -3.44 -2.66 1.55
CA THR A 93 -4.08 -3.85 1.01
C THR A 93 -4.84 -4.58 2.11
N ALA A 94 -6.12 -4.76 1.90
CA ALA A 94 -6.94 -5.64 2.72
C ALA A 94 -6.62 -7.10 2.37
N LEU A 95 -6.28 -7.90 3.37
CA LEU A 95 -5.97 -9.31 3.23
C LEU A 95 -7.13 -10.15 3.76
N ALA A 96 -7.57 -11.11 2.97
CA ALA A 96 -8.68 -12.01 3.27
C ALA A 96 -8.32 -13.44 2.86
N PHE A 97 -8.87 -14.43 3.57
CA PHE A 97 -8.79 -15.81 3.12
C PHE A 97 -9.67 -16.03 1.88
N ARG A 98 -9.20 -16.88 0.97
CA ARG A 98 -9.95 -17.22 -0.25
C ARG A 98 -10.97 -18.34 -0.02
N VAL A 99 -10.87 -19.02 1.14
CA VAL A 99 -11.76 -20.10 1.57
C VAL A 99 -12.26 -19.81 2.98
N ALA A 100 -13.43 -20.33 3.33
CA ALA A 100 -13.95 -20.25 4.69
C ALA A 100 -13.31 -21.33 5.56
N GLY A 101 -13.18 -21.07 6.86
CA GLY A 101 -12.66 -22.03 7.82
C GLY A 101 -12.42 -21.46 9.21
N GLN A 102 -12.02 -22.30 10.13
CA GLN A 102 -11.66 -21.90 11.49
C GLN A 102 -10.16 -21.55 11.55
N VAL A 103 -9.83 -20.39 12.13
CA VAL A 103 -8.45 -19.94 12.35
C VAL A 103 -7.80 -20.84 13.44
N THR A 104 -6.74 -21.54 13.04
CA THR A 104 -5.99 -22.42 13.95
C THR A 104 -4.83 -21.68 14.62
N GLN A 105 -4.10 -20.88 13.84
CA GLN A 105 -2.93 -20.16 14.33
C GLN A 105 -2.83 -18.78 13.68
N ARG A 106 -2.24 -17.86 14.40
CA ARG A 106 -1.96 -16.49 14.01
C ARG A 106 -0.49 -16.20 14.30
N PHE A 107 0.22 -15.62 13.33
CA PHE A 107 1.66 -15.38 13.37
C PHE A 107 2.04 -13.90 13.29
N ALA A 108 1.06 -13.01 13.09
CA ALA A 108 1.31 -11.58 12.97
C ALA A 108 0.30 -10.76 13.79
N ASP A 109 0.78 -9.68 14.40
CA ASP A 109 0.02 -8.70 15.16
C ASP A 109 0.09 -7.30 14.54
N VAL A 110 -0.76 -6.40 15.06
CA VAL A 110 -0.76 -4.99 14.65
C VAL A 110 0.59 -4.36 15.03
N GLY A 111 1.21 -3.68 14.07
CA GLY A 111 2.54 -3.09 14.22
C GLY A 111 3.68 -3.96 13.71
N ASP A 112 3.45 -5.25 13.44
CA ASP A 112 4.49 -6.15 12.95
C ASP A 112 4.91 -5.82 11.53
N GLN A 113 6.22 -5.86 11.28
CA GLN A 113 6.81 -5.79 9.95
C GLN A 113 6.81 -7.17 9.32
N VAL A 114 6.19 -7.29 8.16
CA VAL A 114 6.07 -8.56 7.43
C VAL A 114 6.73 -8.49 6.06
N LYS A 115 7.23 -9.64 5.59
CA LYS A 115 7.84 -9.79 4.26
C LYS A 115 6.86 -10.45 3.30
N ALA A 116 6.99 -10.15 2.01
CA ALA A 116 6.25 -10.86 0.96
C ALA A 116 6.46 -12.38 1.08
N GLY A 117 5.38 -13.15 1.02
CA GLY A 117 5.38 -14.60 1.21
C GLY A 117 5.35 -15.09 2.67
N GLN A 118 5.45 -14.19 3.66
CA GLN A 118 5.37 -14.57 5.07
C GLN A 118 3.93 -14.98 5.42
N VAL A 119 3.77 -16.11 6.12
CA VAL A 119 2.48 -16.60 6.61
C VAL A 119 2.04 -15.72 7.78
N LEU A 120 0.81 -15.23 7.72
CA LEU A 120 0.20 -14.35 8.73
C LEU A 120 -0.78 -15.10 9.65
N ALA A 121 -1.54 -16.02 9.07
CA ALA A 121 -2.47 -16.88 9.79
C ALA A 121 -2.77 -18.15 8.99
N THR A 122 -3.29 -19.18 9.67
CA THR A 122 -3.68 -20.45 9.07
C THR A 122 -5.08 -20.85 9.49
N LEU A 123 -5.82 -21.47 8.58
CA LEU A 123 -7.10 -22.13 8.86
C LEU A 123 -6.89 -23.62 9.14
N ASP A 124 -7.91 -24.29 9.65
CA ASP A 124 -7.93 -25.76 9.75
C ASP A 124 -7.89 -26.35 8.34
N VAL A 125 -6.91 -27.22 8.10
CA VAL A 125 -6.65 -27.83 6.79
C VAL A 125 -7.12 -29.27 6.67
N LYS A 126 -7.72 -29.85 7.74
CA LYS A 126 -8.01 -31.30 7.78
C LYS A 126 -8.87 -31.75 6.61
N ASP A 127 -10.00 -31.08 6.37
CA ASP A 127 -10.91 -31.47 5.31
C ASP A 127 -10.30 -31.26 3.92
N ALA A 128 -9.61 -30.12 3.74
CA ALA A 128 -8.90 -29.84 2.49
C ALA A 128 -7.78 -30.86 2.22
N GLN A 129 -7.07 -31.30 3.27
CA GLN A 129 -6.04 -32.33 3.15
C GLN A 129 -6.61 -33.70 2.79
N LEU A 130 -7.77 -34.09 3.36
CA LEU A 130 -8.47 -35.33 2.98
C LEU A 130 -8.91 -35.30 1.52
N GLN A 131 -9.46 -34.17 1.05
CA GLN A 131 -9.83 -33.99 -0.36
C GLN A 131 -8.63 -34.07 -1.29
N LEU A 132 -7.50 -33.46 -0.91
CA LEU A 132 -6.26 -33.55 -1.68
C LEU A 132 -5.76 -34.99 -1.78
N ASN A 133 -5.79 -35.76 -0.67
CA ASN A 133 -5.36 -37.13 -0.64
C ASN A 133 -6.27 -38.04 -1.54
N ALA A 134 -7.59 -37.81 -1.51
CA ALA A 134 -8.54 -38.49 -2.37
C ALA A 134 -8.31 -38.18 -3.86
N ALA A 135 -8.11 -36.89 -4.21
CA ALA A 135 -7.81 -36.49 -5.58
C ALA A 135 -6.47 -37.04 -6.07
N ARG A 136 -5.48 -37.16 -5.20
CA ARG A 136 -4.19 -37.77 -5.49
C ARG A 136 -4.33 -39.25 -5.81
N ALA A 137 -5.07 -40.00 -5.00
CA ALA A 137 -5.33 -41.44 -5.25
C ALA A 137 -6.06 -41.65 -6.58
N GLN A 138 -7.03 -40.81 -6.92
CA GLN A 138 -7.73 -40.83 -8.19
C GLN A 138 -6.79 -40.55 -9.37
N LEU A 139 -5.85 -39.59 -9.23
CA LEU A 139 -4.84 -39.32 -10.24
C LEU A 139 -3.91 -40.53 -10.47
N GLU A 140 -3.41 -41.14 -9.39
CA GLU A 140 -2.55 -42.33 -9.46
C GLU A 140 -3.25 -43.51 -10.14
N SER A 141 -4.56 -43.72 -9.86
CA SER A 141 -5.39 -44.71 -10.54
C SER A 141 -5.53 -44.45 -12.05
N ALA A 142 -5.83 -43.19 -12.43
CA ALA A 142 -5.95 -42.77 -13.83
C ALA A 142 -4.62 -42.88 -14.59
N GLN A 143 -3.49 -42.59 -13.93
CA GLN A 143 -2.15 -42.78 -14.49
C GLN A 143 -1.88 -44.25 -14.81
N SER A 144 -2.20 -45.14 -13.87
CA SER A 144 -2.05 -46.58 -14.03
C SER A 144 -2.93 -47.13 -15.18
N ALA A 145 -4.21 -46.72 -15.24
CA ALA A 145 -5.13 -47.10 -16.30
C ALA A 145 -4.64 -46.62 -17.68
N THR A 146 -4.14 -45.40 -17.76
CA THR A 146 -3.59 -44.82 -19.00
C THR A 146 -2.36 -45.62 -19.47
N LYS A 147 -1.47 -45.96 -18.51
CA LYS A 147 -0.27 -46.75 -18.82
C LYS A 147 -0.64 -48.15 -19.39
N ILE A 148 -1.59 -48.84 -18.78
CA ILE A 148 -2.08 -50.12 -19.27
C ILE A 148 -2.64 -49.99 -20.70
N ALA A 149 -3.53 -49.00 -20.93
CA ALA A 149 -4.12 -48.76 -22.25
C ALA A 149 -3.06 -48.39 -23.31
N GLN A 150 -2.02 -47.62 -22.91
CA GLN A 150 -0.89 -47.28 -23.78
C GLN A 150 -0.10 -48.52 -24.19
N ASP A 151 0.24 -49.38 -23.23
CA ASP A 151 1.03 -50.59 -23.47
C ASP A 151 0.22 -51.58 -24.37
N GLU A 152 -1.10 -51.61 -24.20
CA GLU A 152 -1.98 -52.44 -25.06
C GLU A 152 -2.04 -51.87 -26.48
N LEU A 153 -2.22 -50.55 -26.65
CA LEU A 153 -2.20 -49.91 -27.96
C LEU A 153 -0.87 -50.16 -28.68
N GLN A 154 0.24 -50.09 -27.94
CA GLN A 154 1.56 -50.35 -28.51
C GLN A 154 1.69 -51.80 -29.02
N ARG A 155 1.16 -52.80 -28.29
CA ARG A 155 1.10 -54.20 -28.74
C ARG A 155 0.28 -54.37 -30.03
N PHE A 156 -0.91 -53.81 -30.06
CA PHE A 156 -1.80 -53.87 -31.22
C PHE A 156 -1.19 -53.17 -32.45
N LYS A 157 -0.48 -52.05 -32.23
CA LYS A 157 0.24 -51.34 -33.29
C LYS A 157 1.33 -52.21 -33.94
N GLN A 158 2.00 -53.07 -33.17
CA GLN A 158 3.02 -54.01 -33.69
C GLN A 158 2.40 -55.21 -34.43
N LEU A 159 1.19 -55.64 -34.04
CA LEU A 159 0.51 -56.77 -34.62
C LEU A 159 -0.29 -56.42 -35.88
N LEU A 160 -0.68 -55.19 -36.08
CA LEU A 160 -1.48 -54.73 -37.21
C LEU A 160 -0.83 -54.99 -38.59
N PRO A 161 0.49 -54.76 -38.79
CA PRO A 161 1.14 -55.00 -40.09
C PRO A 161 1.17 -56.47 -40.50
N SER A 162 1.15 -57.43 -39.55
CA SER A 162 1.11 -58.88 -39.79
C SER A 162 -0.30 -59.43 -39.99
N ASN A 163 -1.33 -58.59 -40.01
CA ASN A 163 -2.74 -58.93 -40.02
C ASN A 163 -3.15 -59.90 -38.89
N ALA A 164 -2.42 -59.97 -37.79
CA ALA A 164 -2.73 -60.71 -36.59
C ALA A 164 -3.92 -60.14 -35.79
N VAL A 165 -4.29 -58.92 -36.07
CA VAL A 165 -5.44 -58.18 -35.48
C VAL A 165 -6.20 -57.46 -36.60
N SER A 166 -7.52 -57.28 -36.43
CA SER A 166 -8.33 -56.54 -37.40
C SER A 166 -8.15 -55.00 -37.16
N ARG A 167 -8.43 -54.23 -38.21
CA ARG A 167 -8.42 -52.76 -38.13
C ARG A 167 -9.41 -52.26 -37.09
N SER A 168 -10.60 -52.83 -37.02
CA SER A 168 -11.62 -52.45 -36.03
C SER A 168 -11.20 -52.73 -34.59
N GLN A 169 -10.46 -53.83 -34.35
CA GLN A 169 -9.87 -54.08 -33.02
C GLN A 169 -8.81 -53.04 -32.65
N TYR A 170 -7.92 -52.68 -33.57
CA TYR A 170 -6.95 -51.64 -33.35
C TYR A 170 -7.63 -50.29 -33.02
N ASP A 171 -8.63 -49.88 -33.80
CA ASP A 171 -9.35 -48.62 -33.62
C ASP A 171 -10.10 -48.60 -32.26
N ALA A 172 -10.62 -49.75 -31.80
CA ALA A 172 -11.24 -49.88 -30.48
C ALA A 172 -10.22 -49.62 -29.33
N ILE A 173 -9.03 -50.25 -29.43
CA ILE A 173 -7.95 -50.08 -28.44
C ILE A 173 -7.40 -48.63 -28.48
N GLU A 174 -7.29 -48.04 -29.67
CA GLU A 174 -6.89 -46.63 -29.79
C GLU A 174 -7.91 -45.70 -29.10
N ASN A 175 -9.20 -45.95 -29.27
CA ASN A 175 -10.26 -45.19 -28.60
C ASN A 175 -10.23 -45.40 -27.08
N GLN A 176 -9.96 -46.62 -26.60
CA GLN A 176 -9.81 -46.92 -25.18
C GLN A 176 -8.63 -46.13 -24.58
N TYR A 177 -7.49 -46.08 -25.27
CA TYR A 177 -6.35 -45.26 -24.84
C TYR A 177 -6.71 -43.75 -24.80
N LYS A 178 -7.39 -43.23 -25.84
CA LYS A 178 -7.85 -41.82 -25.87
C LYS A 178 -8.78 -41.50 -24.70
N THR A 179 -9.67 -42.43 -24.36
CA THR A 179 -10.57 -42.31 -23.20
C THR A 179 -9.78 -42.29 -21.88
N ALA A 180 -8.84 -43.24 -21.71
CA ALA A 180 -7.98 -43.26 -20.51
C ALA A 180 -7.16 -41.99 -20.38
N LEU A 181 -6.61 -41.46 -21.47
CA LEU A 181 -5.88 -40.18 -21.48
C LEU A 181 -6.75 -38.97 -21.07
N SER A 182 -8.01 -38.96 -21.54
CA SER A 182 -8.98 -37.93 -21.15
C SER A 182 -9.32 -37.97 -19.66
N ASN A 183 -9.51 -39.21 -19.13
CA ASN A 183 -9.74 -39.44 -17.71
C ASN A 183 -8.53 -39.01 -16.85
N LEU A 184 -7.33 -39.29 -17.31
CA LEU A 184 -6.08 -38.83 -16.65
C LEU A 184 -6.03 -37.29 -16.58
N LYS A 185 -6.32 -36.61 -17.67
CA LYS A 185 -6.35 -35.16 -17.72
C LYS A 185 -7.38 -34.57 -16.74
N GLN A 186 -8.56 -35.20 -16.66
CA GLN A 186 -9.59 -34.79 -15.70
C GLN A 186 -9.13 -34.98 -14.24
N ALA A 187 -8.54 -36.17 -13.93
CA ALA A 187 -8.02 -36.44 -12.58
C ALA A 187 -6.88 -35.48 -12.19
N GLN A 188 -6.00 -35.17 -13.16
CA GLN A 188 -4.95 -34.13 -12.91
C GLN A 188 -5.56 -32.78 -12.57
N SER A 189 -6.57 -32.33 -13.30
CA SER A 189 -7.24 -31.06 -13.04
C SER A 189 -7.91 -31.03 -11.66
N ASN A 190 -8.52 -32.16 -11.26
CA ASN A 190 -9.14 -32.29 -9.93
C ASN A 190 -8.09 -32.22 -8.81
N TYR A 191 -6.95 -32.89 -8.99
CA TYR A 191 -5.84 -32.87 -8.06
C TYR A 191 -5.27 -31.45 -7.91
N ASP A 192 -5.05 -30.73 -9.03
CA ASP A 192 -4.53 -29.36 -9.01
C ASP A 192 -5.50 -28.39 -8.30
N THR A 193 -6.81 -28.60 -8.49
CA THR A 193 -7.85 -27.83 -7.79
C THR A 193 -7.79 -28.07 -6.28
N ALA A 194 -7.75 -29.34 -5.84
CA ALA A 194 -7.66 -29.68 -4.41
C ALA A 194 -6.36 -29.16 -3.78
N LYS A 195 -5.24 -29.23 -4.50
CA LYS A 195 -3.95 -28.68 -4.09
C LYS A 195 -4.01 -27.17 -3.87
N ASN A 196 -4.63 -26.43 -4.78
CA ASN A 196 -4.81 -24.99 -4.65
C ASN A 196 -5.72 -24.66 -3.45
N GLN A 197 -6.81 -25.41 -3.25
CA GLN A 197 -7.70 -25.21 -2.09
C GLN A 197 -6.96 -25.42 -0.77
N THR A 198 -6.08 -26.41 -0.67
CA THR A 198 -5.24 -26.64 0.51
C THR A 198 -4.28 -25.46 0.73
N ALA A 199 -3.69 -24.90 -0.31
CA ALA A 199 -2.81 -23.72 -0.21
C ALA A 199 -3.56 -22.46 0.26
N TYR A 200 -4.84 -22.32 -0.07
CA TYR A 200 -5.66 -21.15 0.33
C TYR A 200 -5.99 -21.11 1.84
N ASN A 201 -5.72 -22.18 2.58
CA ASN A 201 -5.83 -22.18 4.04
C ASN A 201 -4.71 -21.40 4.74
N GLN A 202 -3.67 -21.00 4.02
CA GLN A 202 -2.62 -20.10 4.54
C GLN A 202 -2.81 -18.70 4.00
N LEU A 203 -2.91 -17.73 4.89
CA LEU A 203 -2.88 -16.32 4.51
C LEU A 203 -1.45 -15.83 4.54
N ILE A 204 -0.97 -15.37 3.40
CA ILE A 204 0.38 -14.85 3.22
C ILE A 204 0.37 -13.36 2.94
N ALA A 205 1.40 -12.66 3.39
CA ALA A 205 1.62 -11.26 3.02
C ALA A 205 1.95 -11.15 1.52
N THR A 206 1.22 -10.32 0.78
CA THR A 206 1.42 -10.14 -0.66
C THR A 206 2.64 -9.29 -0.98
N ARG A 207 3.03 -8.40 -0.06
CA ARG A 207 4.18 -7.47 -0.18
C ARG A 207 4.82 -7.23 1.18
N ASN A 208 6.01 -6.61 1.17
CA ASN A 208 6.65 -6.13 2.39
C ASN A 208 5.87 -4.94 2.94
N GLY A 209 5.65 -4.90 4.26
CA GLY A 209 4.90 -3.82 4.88
C GLY A 209 4.74 -3.99 6.39
N VAL A 210 3.78 -3.26 6.94
CA VAL A 210 3.42 -3.29 8.37
C VAL A 210 1.92 -3.59 8.48
N ILE A 211 1.54 -4.45 9.40
CA ILE A 211 0.14 -4.73 9.71
C ILE A 211 -0.45 -3.52 10.45
N THR A 212 -1.49 -2.90 9.88
CA THR A 212 -2.17 -1.73 10.47
C THR A 212 -3.44 -2.08 11.22
N ALA A 213 -4.13 -3.13 10.79
CA ALA A 213 -5.32 -3.62 11.47
C ALA A 213 -5.38 -5.15 11.44
N ARG A 214 -6.02 -5.73 12.45
CA ARG A 214 -6.25 -7.15 12.62
C ARG A 214 -7.67 -7.39 13.10
N ASN A 215 -8.43 -8.16 12.33
CA ASN A 215 -9.85 -8.43 12.58
C ASN A 215 -10.13 -9.92 12.75
N ILE A 216 -9.15 -10.69 13.25
CA ILE A 216 -9.31 -12.11 13.54
C ILE A 216 -8.69 -12.52 14.87
N GLU A 217 -9.27 -13.58 15.45
CA GLU A 217 -8.71 -14.28 16.61
C GLU A 217 -8.60 -15.78 16.36
N THR A 218 -7.68 -16.43 17.09
CA THR A 218 -7.53 -17.89 17.04
C THR A 218 -8.82 -18.57 17.55
N GLY A 219 -9.28 -19.59 16.81
CA GLY A 219 -10.54 -20.27 17.09
C GLY A 219 -11.76 -19.67 16.40
N GLN A 220 -11.66 -18.46 15.85
CA GLN A 220 -12.75 -17.81 15.13
C GLN A 220 -12.98 -18.47 13.76
N VAL A 221 -14.24 -18.56 13.35
CA VAL A 221 -14.62 -18.97 11.98
C VAL A 221 -14.74 -17.74 11.11
N VAL A 222 -14.09 -17.76 9.95
CA VAL A 222 -14.09 -16.67 8.97
C VAL A 222 -14.70 -17.13 7.65
N ALA A 223 -15.37 -16.22 6.96
CA ALA A 223 -15.91 -16.44 5.62
C ALA A 223 -14.85 -16.13 4.54
N ALA A 224 -15.01 -16.74 3.36
CA ALA A 224 -14.21 -16.38 2.20
C ALA A 224 -14.43 -14.90 1.83
N GLY A 225 -13.33 -14.15 1.61
CA GLY A 225 -13.37 -12.71 1.28
C GLY A 225 -13.54 -11.78 2.49
N GLN A 226 -13.73 -12.30 3.70
CA GLN A 226 -13.75 -11.48 4.91
C GLN A 226 -12.37 -10.89 5.18
N VAL A 227 -12.28 -9.56 5.31
CA VAL A 227 -11.02 -8.85 5.60
C VAL A 227 -10.57 -9.20 7.02
N VAL A 228 -9.38 -9.77 7.12
CA VAL A 228 -8.79 -10.24 8.39
C VAL A 228 -7.57 -9.46 8.81
N TYR A 229 -6.81 -8.92 7.87
CA TYR A 229 -5.69 -8.00 8.10
C TYR A 229 -5.73 -6.83 7.15
N GLU A 230 -5.17 -5.71 7.57
CA GLU A 230 -4.80 -4.60 6.70
C GLU A 230 -3.28 -4.45 6.69
N LEU A 231 -2.71 -4.42 5.49
CA LEU A 231 -1.28 -4.32 5.26
C LEU A 231 -0.96 -2.96 4.64
N ALA A 232 -0.26 -2.11 5.38
CA ALA A 232 0.37 -0.90 4.86
C ALA A 232 1.68 -1.28 4.15
N ILE A 233 1.71 -1.14 2.83
CA ILE A 233 2.86 -1.52 2.01
C ILE A 233 4.02 -0.56 2.30
N ALA A 234 5.23 -1.11 2.46
CA ALA A 234 6.44 -0.34 2.66
C ALA A 234 6.74 0.52 1.42
N GLY A 235 6.96 1.82 1.62
CA GLY A 235 7.23 2.75 0.51
C GLY A 235 6.85 4.19 0.85
N GLU A 236 6.34 4.89 -0.14
CA GLU A 236 5.91 6.28 -0.02
C GLU A 236 4.76 6.44 0.99
N ARG A 237 4.79 7.57 1.68
CA ARG A 237 3.73 7.99 2.60
C ARG A 237 2.93 9.12 1.96
N GLU A 238 1.67 9.19 2.32
CA GLU A 238 0.82 10.32 1.99
C GLU A 238 0.16 10.89 3.24
N VAL A 239 -0.22 12.14 3.16
CA VAL A 239 -0.96 12.83 4.21
C VAL A 239 -2.34 13.14 3.67
N VAL A 240 -3.35 12.64 4.33
CA VAL A 240 -4.75 12.93 3.99
C VAL A 240 -5.20 14.07 4.88
N ILE A 241 -5.64 15.18 4.27
CA ILE A 241 -6.11 16.38 4.95
C ILE A 241 -7.56 16.66 4.60
N GLY A 242 -8.32 17.19 5.56
CA GLY A 242 -9.65 17.73 5.32
C GLY A 242 -9.57 19.23 5.04
N VAL A 243 -10.03 19.66 3.87
CA VAL A 243 -10.04 21.06 3.48
C VAL A 243 -11.47 21.59 3.41
N PRO A 244 -11.78 22.76 4.01
CA PRO A 244 -13.10 23.39 3.87
C PRO A 244 -13.39 23.74 2.40
N GLU A 245 -14.65 23.65 2.00
CA GLU A 245 -15.09 23.92 0.63
C GLU A 245 -14.63 25.29 0.10
N GLN A 246 -14.62 26.31 0.97
CA GLN A 246 -14.21 27.66 0.59
C GLN A 246 -12.73 27.77 0.19
N ALA A 247 -11.87 26.88 0.71
CA ALA A 247 -10.44 26.89 0.45
C ALA A 247 -10.02 25.93 -0.69
N ILE A 248 -10.89 25.04 -1.11
CA ILE A 248 -10.58 24.02 -2.10
C ILE A 248 -10.20 24.60 -3.47
N SER A 249 -10.82 25.73 -3.85
CA SER A 249 -10.57 26.40 -5.13
C SER A 249 -9.13 26.95 -5.26
N GLU A 250 -8.43 27.13 -4.16
CA GLU A 250 -7.07 27.65 -4.11
C GLU A 250 -6.02 26.53 -4.22
N ILE A 251 -6.44 25.27 -4.01
CA ILE A 251 -5.52 24.12 -4.01
C ILE A 251 -5.61 23.40 -5.35
N LYS A 252 -4.44 23.11 -5.93
CA LYS A 252 -4.33 22.46 -7.24
C LYS A 252 -3.47 21.22 -7.14
N VAL A 253 -3.82 20.19 -7.90
CA VAL A 253 -2.96 19.02 -8.10
C VAL A 253 -1.61 19.47 -8.66
N GLY A 254 -0.52 18.94 -8.10
CA GLY A 254 0.85 19.32 -8.41
C GLY A 254 1.40 20.49 -7.58
N GLN A 255 0.59 21.15 -6.75
CA GLN A 255 1.02 22.21 -5.87
C GLN A 255 1.94 21.66 -4.77
N THR A 256 3.02 22.39 -4.49
CA THR A 256 3.95 22.06 -3.39
C THR A 256 3.34 22.41 -2.03
N ALA A 257 3.55 21.54 -1.07
CA ALA A 257 3.13 21.72 0.32
C ALA A 257 4.28 21.35 1.27
N THR A 258 4.23 21.87 2.49
CA THR A 258 5.18 21.51 3.55
C THR A 258 4.42 20.76 4.64
N VAL A 259 4.89 19.59 5.01
CA VAL A 259 4.34 18.78 6.10
C VAL A 259 5.28 18.84 7.29
N THR A 260 4.72 19.11 8.47
CA THR A 260 5.42 19.03 9.76
C THR A 260 4.72 18.02 10.65
N LEU A 261 5.48 17.13 11.28
CA LEU A 261 4.93 16.15 12.22
C LEU A 261 4.85 16.76 13.62
N TRP A 262 3.78 16.53 14.34
CA TRP A 262 3.64 17.01 15.74
C TRP A 262 4.71 16.42 16.66
N SER A 263 5.18 15.20 16.38
CA SER A 263 6.27 14.56 17.11
C SER A 263 7.65 15.16 16.83
N LYS A 264 7.79 15.91 15.71
CA LYS A 264 9.06 16.47 15.24
C LYS A 264 8.81 17.80 14.52
N PRO A 265 8.47 18.88 15.25
CA PRO A 265 8.07 20.16 14.65
C PRO A 265 9.21 20.87 13.88
N GLU A 266 10.46 20.55 14.21
CA GLU A 266 11.63 21.12 13.52
C GLU A 266 11.91 20.49 12.15
N GLU A 267 11.41 19.25 11.91
CA GLU A 267 11.59 18.57 10.63
C GLU A 267 10.48 18.95 9.64
N LYS A 268 10.85 19.57 8.52
CA LYS A 268 9.94 19.94 7.43
C LYS A 268 10.10 18.96 6.29
N PHE A 269 8.99 18.37 5.84
CA PHE A 269 8.95 17.44 4.70
C PHE A 269 8.30 18.16 3.52
N ALA A 270 8.99 18.19 2.39
CA ALA A 270 8.41 18.65 1.14
C ALA A 270 7.42 17.61 0.62
N ALA A 271 6.26 18.06 0.19
CA ALA A 271 5.19 17.22 -0.33
C ALA A 271 4.54 17.89 -1.54
N ILE A 272 3.79 17.10 -2.32
CA ILE A 272 3.08 17.57 -3.49
C ILE A 272 1.63 17.08 -3.41
N VAL A 273 0.69 17.97 -3.68
CA VAL A 273 -0.73 17.61 -3.79
C VAL A 273 -0.91 16.65 -4.96
N ARG A 274 -1.31 15.40 -4.65
CA ARG A 274 -1.49 14.34 -5.64
C ARG A 274 -2.91 14.31 -6.19
N GLU A 275 -3.86 14.41 -5.30
CA GLU A 275 -5.27 14.16 -5.61
C GLU A 275 -6.17 15.02 -4.74
N ILE A 276 -7.29 15.43 -5.29
CA ILE A 276 -8.34 16.16 -4.60
C ILE A 276 -9.61 15.36 -4.82
N SER A 277 -10.14 14.78 -3.73
CA SER A 277 -11.41 14.04 -3.77
C SER A 277 -12.57 14.96 -3.41
N PRO A 278 -13.66 14.94 -4.18
CA PRO A 278 -14.83 15.75 -3.92
C PRO A 278 -15.61 15.33 -2.67
#